data_b6a38dff48243cecd903ae542c80e6f8
#
_entry.id   b6a38dff48243cecd903ae542c80e6f8
#
_cell.length_a   1.000
_cell.length_b   1.000
_cell.length_c   1.000
_cell.angle_alpha   90.00
_cell.angle_beta   90.00
_cell.angle_gamma   90.00
#
_symmetry.space_group_name_H-M   'P 1'
#
loop_
_entity.id
_entity.type
_entity.pdbx_description
1 polymer ?
#
loop_
_entity_poly.entity_id
_entity_poly.type
_entity_poly.pdbx_seq_one_letter_code
_entity_poly.pdbx_strand_id
1 'polypeptide(L)'
;RDRSPSRGLGDVYKRQGQLKRVGFAFDWSRVVDTTDTDYYKWTQWIFLKMFEHGLVFRDKAFVNYCPSCKCVLSNEDSQGGKCDICHSDVIQKSKDVWFLRITEYADKLLDGLKHVDFPANIKAQQENWIGRSTGAFVNFTLSGTDETLRIYTTRPDTLFGVTFMVMAPEHPLIDKYADRISNMDEVENYRT
;
A
#
# COMPACT_ATOMS: atom_id res chain seq x y z
N ARG A 1 15.74 -18.74 -2.22
CA ARG A 1 16.77 -17.67 -2.16
C ARG A 1 16.73 -17.10 -0.77
N ASP A 2 17.76 -17.37 -0.02
CA ASP A 2 17.88 -16.97 1.37
C ASP A 2 18.14 -15.45 1.43
N ARG A 3 17.10 -14.69 1.80
CA ARG A 3 17.15 -13.22 1.98
C ARG A 3 17.62 -12.84 3.38
N SER A 4 18.50 -13.66 4.00
CA SER A 4 19.15 -13.21 5.22
C SER A 4 19.86 -11.87 4.97
N PRO A 5 19.64 -10.82 5.77
CA PRO A 5 20.34 -9.54 5.61
C PRO A 5 21.86 -9.68 5.56
N SER A 6 22.41 -10.66 6.27
CA SER A 6 23.83 -10.99 6.25
C SER A 6 24.31 -11.53 4.91
N ARG A 7 23.49 -12.25 4.15
CA ARG A 7 23.84 -12.73 2.80
C ARG A 7 23.78 -11.62 1.77
N GLY A 8 22.80 -10.71 1.86
CA GLY A 8 22.71 -9.54 0.99
C GLY A 8 23.96 -8.65 1.08
N LEU A 9 24.40 -8.35 2.28
CA LEU A 9 25.63 -7.59 2.51
C LEU A 9 26.88 -8.33 2.00
N GLY A 10 26.98 -9.63 2.24
CA GLY A 10 28.11 -10.45 1.73
C GLY A 10 28.18 -10.43 0.20
N ASP A 11 27.03 -10.48 -0.50
CA ASP A 11 27.00 -10.39 -1.96
C ASP A 11 27.41 -9.00 -2.48
N VAL A 12 27.03 -7.92 -1.76
CA VAL A 12 27.44 -6.55 -2.11
C VAL A 12 28.96 -6.40 -2.02
N TYR A 13 29.57 -6.82 -0.91
CA TYR A 13 31.03 -6.76 -0.76
C TYR A 13 31.77 -7.63 -1.78
N LYS A 14 31.26 -8.82 -2.09
CA LYS A 14 31.80 -9.68 -3.12
C LYS A 14 31.79 -9.01 -4.51
N ARG A 15 30.65 -8.40 -4.88
CA ARG A 15 30.50 -7.67 -6.15
C ARG A 15 31.43 -6.46 -6.22
N GLN A 16 31.55 -5.67 -5.14
CA GLN A 16 32.51 -4.56 -5.08
C GLN A 16 33.96 -5.03 -5.29
N GLY A 17 34.33 -6.16 -4.65
CA GLY A 17 35.66 -6.78 -4.88
C GLY A 17 35.89 -7.20 -6.34
N GLN A 18 34.83 -7.72 -6.99
CA GLN A 18 34.91 -8.08 -8.41
C GLN A 18 35.05 -6.84 -9.31
N LEU A 19 34.29 -5.78 -9.06
CA LEU A 19 34.38 -4.51 -9.81
C LEU A 19 35.76 -3.86 -9.67
N LYS A 20 36.36 -3.88 -8.47
CA LYS A 20 37.72 -3.39 -8.24
C LYS A 20 38.77 -4.18 -9.05
N ARG A 21 38.60 -5.53 -9.14
CA ARG A 21 39.49 -6.38 -9.91
C ARG A 21 39.43 -6.14 -11.44
N VAL A 22 38.22 -5.78 -11.93
CA VAL A 22 38.02 -5.42 -13.34
C VAL A 22 38.64 -4.06 -13.67
N GLY A 23 38.98 -3.25 -12.67
CA GLY A 23 39.70 -1.98 -12.86
C GLY A 23 38.78 -0.82 -13.23
N PHE A 24 37.50 -0.84 -12.80
CA PHE A 24 36.63 0.32 -12.98
C PHE A 24 37.20 1.55 -12.27
N ALA A 25 37.17 2.68 -12.96
CA ALA A 25 37.67 3.97 -12.48
C ALA A 25 36.65 4.69 -11.58
N PHE A 26 36.16 3.99 -10.55
CA PHE A 26 35.28 4.58 -9.53
C PHE A 26 36.16 5.16 -8.39
N ASP A 27 35.70 6.28 -7.85
CA ASP A 27 36.24 6.80 -6.59
C ASP A 27 35.71 6.00 -5.40
N TRP A 28 36.41 4.97 -4.99
CA TRP A 28 36.04 4.06 -3.91
C TRP A 28 36.04 4.71 -2.52
N SER A 29 36.58 5.94 -2.38
CA SER A 29 36.45 6.72 -1.14
C SER A 29 35.05 7.30 -0.94
N ARG A 30 34.26 7.35 -2.00
CA ARG A 30 32.91 7.92 -2.03
C ARG A 30 31.82 6.84 -2.10
N VAL A 31 32.08 5.67 -1.52
CA VAL A 31 31.09 4.60 -1.41
C VAL A 31 29.98 5.02 -0.45
N VAL A 32 28.72 4.83 -0.88
CA VAL A 32 27.55 5.06 -0.04
C VAL A 32 27.01 3.71 0.42
N ASP A 33 26.88 3.54 1.74
CA ASP A 33 26.23 2.39 2.37
C ASP A 33 24.95 2.89 3.06
N THR A 34 23.80 2.43 2.57
CA THR A 34 22.50 2.83 3.12
C THR A 34 22.23 2.28 4.52
N THR A 35 23.03 1.33 5.00
CA THR A 35 22.98 0.80 6.37
C THR A 35 23.88 1.54 7.35
N ASP A 36 24.70 2.48 6.85
CA ASP A 36 25.56 3.32 7.67
C ASP A 36 24.71 4.34 8.47
N THR A 37 25.06 4.53 9.74
CA THR A 37 24.43 5.53 10.61
C THR A 37 24.49 6.93 10.05
N ASP A 38 25.60 7.28 9.38
CA ASP A 38 25.79 8.57 8.76
C ASP A 38 24.90 8.78 7.53
N TYR A 39 24.42 7.69 6.92
CA TYR A 39 23.47 7.75 5.83
C TYR A 39 22.02 7.72 6.31
N TYR A 40 21.59 6.71 7.07
CA TYR A 40 20.18 6.54 7.43
C TYR A 40 19.66 7.58 8.44
N LYS A 41 20.54 8.29 9.16
CA LYS A 41 20.13 9.43 9.99
C LYS A 41 19.30 10.46 9.23
N TRP A 42 19.56 10.64 7.93
CA TRP A 42 18.81 11.55 7.09
C TRP A 42 17.40 11.03 6.77
N THR A 43 17.26 9.72 6.56
CA THR A 43 15.94 9.08 6.43
C THR A 43 15.12 9.25 7.70
N GLN A 44 15.75 9.07 8.86
CA GLN A 44 15.11 9.30 10.16
C GLN A 44 14.72 10.78 10.34
N TRP A 45 15.60 11.69 9.95
CA TRP A 45 15.33 13.13 10.01
C TRP A 45 14.14 13.52 9.11
N ILE A 46 14.07 13.00 7.88
CA ILE A 46 12.93 13.22 6.98
C ILE A 46 11.64 12.71 7.61
N PHE A 47 11.67 11.51 8.21
CA PHE A 47 10.52 10.96 8.90
C PHE A 47 10.05 11.88 10.05
N LEU A 48 10.97 12.35 10.88
CA LEU A 48 10.65 13.26 11.97
C LEU A 48 10.06 14.59 11.46
N LYS A 49 10.60 15.14 10.37
CA LYS A 49 10.03 16.34 9.74
C LYS A 49 8.62 16.12 9.22
N MET A 50 8.36 14.99 8.57
CA MET A 50 7.01 14.64 8.14
C MET A 50 6.06 14.45 9.32
N PHE A 51 6.54 13.86 10.41
CA PHE A 51 5.76 13.71 11.65
C PHE A 51 5.43 15.06 12.29
N GLU A 52 6.40 15.96 12.42
CA GLU A 52 6.21 17.33 12.93
C GLU A 52 5.16 18.12 12.12
N HIS A 53 5.06 17.86 10.80
CA HIS A 53 4.09 18.50 9.92
C HIS A 53 2.74 17.75 9.82
N GLY A 54 2.52 16.72 10.64
CA GLY A 54 1.28 15.93 10.64
C GLY A 54 1.07 15.07 9.38
N LEU A 55 2.13 14.86 8.59
CA LEU A 55 2.09 14.05 7.35
C LEU A 55 2.27 12.56 7.62
N VAL A 56 2.62 12.19 8.84
CA VAL A 56 2.79 10.80 9.28
C VAL A 56 1.88 10.55 10.46
N PHE A 57 1.16 9.43 10.43
CA PHE A 57 0.29 9.00 11.52
C PHE A 57 0.35 7.48 11.68
N ARG A 58 -0.10 7.00 12.81
CA ARG A 58 -0.15 5.56 13.11
C ARG A 58 -1.59 5.10 13.14
N ASP A 59 -1.87 4.00 12.46
CA ASP A 59 -3.19 3.38 12.42
C ASP A 59 -3.07 1.87 12.20
N LYS A 60 -4.18 1.15 12.34
CA LYS A 60 -4.25 -0.28 12.08
C LYS A 60 -4.46 -0.55 10.60
N ALA A 61 -3.70 -1.49 10.06
CA ALA A 61 -3.92 -2.02 8.72
C ALA A 61 -3.79 -3.54 8.72
N PHE A 62 -4.50 -4.18 7.80
CA PHE A 62 -4.26 -5.57 7.47
C PHE A 62 -3.03 -5.67 6.58
N VAL A 63 -2.11 -6.54 6.95
CA VAL A 63 -0.87 -6.78 6.23
C VAL A 63 -0.75 -8.26 5.90
N ASN A 64 -0.14 -8.56 4.75
CA ASN A 64 0.20 -9.93 4.40
C ASN A 64 1.28 -10.43 5.38
N TYR A 65 0.99 -11.50 6.08
CA TYR A 65 1.87 -12.04 7.11
C TYR A 65 2.14 -13.52 6.87
N CYS A 66 3.41 -13.87 6.82
CA CYS A 66 3.83 -15.28 6.79
C CYS A 66 4.02 -15.80 8.22
N PRO A 67 3.22 -16.76 8.70
CA PRO A 67 3.35 -17.30 10.04
C PRO A 67 4.63 -18.15 10.23
N SER A 68 5.12 -18.77 9.16
CA SER A 68 6.34 -19.57 9.15
C SER A 68 7.60 -18.71 9.26
N CYS A 69 7.74 -17.71 8.38
CA CYS A 69 8.88 -16.76 8.39
C CYS A 69 8.74 -15.68 9.46
N LYS A 70 7.55 -15.53 10.06
CA LYS A 70 7.21 -14.49 11.05
C LYS A 70 7.48 -13.06 10.56
N CYS A 71 7.27 -12.81 9.28
CA CYS A 71 7.51 -11.51 8.64
C CYS A 71 6.27 -10.98 7.90
N VAL A 72 6.23 -9.67 7.74
CA VAL A 72 5.29 -8.98 6.85
C VAL A 72 5.82 -9.04 5.42
N LEU A 73 4.93 -9.28 4.47
CA LEU A 73 5.23 -9.42 3.05
C LEU A 73 4.58 -8.29 2.25
N SER A 74 5.20 -7.90 1.17
CA SER A 74 4.58 -7.06 0.16
C SER A 74 3.54 -7.86 -0.66
N ASN A 75 2.74 -7.17 -1.47
CA ASN A 75 1.81 -7.86 -2.37
C ASN A 75 2.56 -8.72 -3.40
N GLU A 76 3.73 -8.25 -3.85
CA GLU A 76 4.60 -8.94 -4.79
C GLU A 76 5.19 -10.23 -4.17
N ASP A 77 5.55 -10.20 -2.88
CA ASP A 77 6.13 -11.34 -2.15
C ASP A 77 5.08 -12.35 -1.66
N SER A 78 3.78 -12.05 -1.85
CA SER A 78 2.63 -12.86 -1.42
C SER A 78 1.69 -13.27 -2.55
N GLN A 79 2.18 -13.28 -3.79
CA GLN A 79 1.38 -13.63 -4.95
C GLN A 79 0.80 -15.04 -4.84
N GLY A 80 -0.48 -15.18 -5.18
CA GLY A 80 -1.20 -16.45 -5.08
C GLY A 80 -1.41 -16.95 -3.64
N GLY A 81 -1.33 -16.04 -2.65
CA GLY A 81 -1.53 -16.39 -1.23
C GLY A 81 -0.38 -17.19 -0.62
N LYS A 82 0.77 -17.27 -1.28
CA LYS A 82 1.95 -18.01 -0.82
C LYS A 82 3.13 -17.07 -0.57
N CYS A 83 3.89 -17.36 0.48
CA CYS A 83 5.14 -16.67 0.76
C CYS A 83 6.21 -17.02 -0.26
N ASP A 84 6.86 -16.04 -0.89
CA ASP A 84 7.91 -16.27 -1.90
C ASP A 84 9.19 -16.91 -1.33
N ILE A 85 9.38 -16.84 0.00
CA ILE A 85 10.55 -17.36 0.70
C ILE A 85 10.38 -18.84 1.07
N CYS A 86 9.27 -19.19 1.77
CA CYS A 86 9.07 -20.51 2.34
C CYS A 86 7.88 -21.27 1.75
N HIS A 87 7.13 -20.65 0.84
CA HIS A 87 5.95 -21.18 0.14
C HIS A 87 4.78 -21.59 1.06
N SER A 88 4.82 -21.21 2.35
CA SER A 88 3.70 -21.39 3.28
C SER A 88 2.57 -20.41 2.94
N ASP A 89 1.36 -20.75 3.39
CA ASP A 89 0.20 -19.88 3.23
C ASP A 89 0.40 -18.55 3.98
N VAL A 90 0.01 -17.48 3.31
CA VAL A 90 0.03 -16.12 3.85
C VAL A 90 -1.33 -15.79 4.41
N ILE A 91 -1.34 -15.19 5.60
CA ILE A 91 -2.57 -14.75 6.27
C ILE A 91 -2.63 -13.23 6.36
N GLN A 92 -3.85 -12.70 6.42
CA GLN A 92 -4.07 -11.28 6.75
C GLN A 92 -3.97 -11.09 8.27
N LYS A 93 -3.12 -10.16 8.69
CA LYS A 93 -2.94 -9.85 10.11
C LYS A 93 -3.07 -8.35 10.36
N SER A 94 -3.95 -7.95 11.27
CA SER A 94 -4.05 -6.56 11.71
C SER A 94 -2.82 -6.17 12.53
N LYS A 95 -2.15 -5.09 12.13
CA LYS A 95 -1.01 -4.49 12.82
C LYS A 95 -1.09 -2.97 12.84
N ASP A 96 -0.50 -2.38 13.88
CA ASP A 96 -0.24 -0.94 13.90
C ASP A 96 0.90 -0.63 12.94
N VAL A 97 0.62 0.21 11.95
CA VAL A 97 1.58 0.62 10.91
C VAL A 97 1.61 2.15 10.78
N TRP A 98 2.70 2.65 10.22
CA TRP A 98 2.83 4.06 9.90
C TRP A 98 2.27 4.34 8.52
N PHE A 99 1.45 5.37 8.43
CA PHE A 99 0.89 5.88 7.18
C PHE A 99 1.47 7.25 6.84
N LEU A 100 1.66 7.50 5.55
CA LEU A 100 2.03 8.80 5.01
C LEU A 100 0.81 9.41 4.32
N ARG A 101 0.48 10.68 4.64
CA ARG A 101 -0.63 11.43 4.01
C ARG A 101 -0.23 11.95 2.63
N ILE A 102 0.13 11.05 1.72
CA ILE A 102 0.60 11.43 0.38
C ILE A 102 -0.45 12.20 -0.43
N THR A 103 -1.74 11.97 -0.16
CA THR A 103 -2.87 12.64 -0.84
C THR A 103 -2.97 14.13 -0.53
N GLU A 104 -2.37 14.62 0.57
CA GLU A 104 -2.30 16.05 0.90
C GLU A 104 -1.54 16.88 -0.16
N TYR A 105 -0.71 16.22 -0.95
CA TYR A 105 0.09 16.84 -2.01
C TYR A 105 -0.48 16.63 -3.40
N ALA A 106 -1.58 15.90 -3.57
CA ALA A 106 -2.13 15.53 -4.87
C ALA A 106 -2.40 16.76 -5.76
N ASP A 107 -3.16 17.73 -5.24
CA ASP A 107 -3.47 18.97 -5.98
C ASP A 107 -2.22 19.81 -6.24
N LYS A 108 -1.29 19.91 -5.27
CA LYS A 108 -0.03 20.64 -5.44
C LYS A 108 0.86 20.03 -6.51
N LEU A 109 0.87 18.69 -6.60
CA LEU A 109 1.62 17.99 -7.65
C LEU A 109 1.03 18.27 -9.03
N LEU A 110 -0.30 18.22 -9.18
CA LEU A 110 -0.98 18.55 -10.43
C LEU A 110 -0.71 20.01 -10.85
N ASP A 111 -0.80 20.96 -9.93
CA ASP A 111 -0.49 22.35 -10.22
C ASP A 111 1.00 22.54 -10.55
N GLY A 112 1.89 21.83 -9.89
CA GLY A 112 3.33 21.87 -10.16
C GLY A 112 3.71 21.45 -11.58
N LEU A 113 2.93 20.58 -12.23
CA LEU A 113 3.16 20.16 -13.62
C LEU A 113 3.07 21.33 -14.62
N LYS A 114 2.40 22.42 -14.26
CA LYS A 114 2.30 23.62 -15.09
C LYS A 114 3.62 24.40 -15.16
N HIS A 115 4.47 24.22 -14.14
CA HIS A 115 5.72 24.98 -13.95
C HIS A 115 6.98 24.21 -14.34
N VAL A 116 6.86 22.94 -14.73
CA VAL A 116 7.98 22.10 -15.15
C VAL A 116 7.95 21.87 -16.66
N ASP A 117 9.14 21.84 -17.27
CA ASP A 117 9.29 21.57 -18.71
C ASP A 117 9.47 20.05 -18.92
N PHE A 118 8.41 19.29 -18.65
CA PHE A 118 8.36 17.86 -18.92
C PHE A 118 7.70 17.58 -20.26
N PRO A 119 8.11 16.51 -20.98
CA PRO A 119 7.39 16.03 -22.16
C PRO A 119 5.90 15.78 -21.87
N ALA A 120 5.04 16.05 -22.85
CA ALA A 120 3.59 15.97 -22.69
C ALA A 120 3.10 14.58 -22.22
N ASN A 121 3.71 13.51 -22.73
CA ASN A 121 3.39 12.14 -22.31
C ASN A 121 3.72 11.87 -20.83
N ILE A 122 4.79 12.46 -20.31
CA ILE A 122 5.16 12.34 -18.88
C ILE A 122 4.18 13.10 -17.99
N LYS A 123 3.78 14.33 -18.41
CA LYS A 123 2.74 15.08 -17.69
C LYS A 123 1.42 14.29 -17.64
N ALA A 124 0.97 13.78 -18.77
CA ALA A 124 -0.25 12.99 -18.87
C ALA A 124 -0.21 11.71 -17.98
N GLN A 125 0.94 11.03 -17.92
CA GLN A 125 1.10 9.86 -17.03
C GLN A 125 0.95 10.24 -15.55
N GLN A 126 1.53 11.37 -15.13
CA GLN A 126 1.43 11.83 -13.75
C GLN A 126 0.01 12.30 -13.40
N GLU A 127 -0.64 13.05 -14.30
CA GLU A 127 -2.04 13.46 -14.16
C GLU A 127 -2.98 12.26 -14.02
N ASN A 128 -2.82 11.26 -14.90
CA ASN A 128 -3.62 10.03 -14.86
C ASN A 128 -3.35 9.19 -13.61
N TRP A 129 -2.10 9.16 -13.12
CA TRP A 129 -1.74 8.44 -11.90
C TRP A 129 -2.39 9.07 -10.66
N ILE A 130 -2.38 10.38 -10.54
CA ILE A 130 -3.03 11.10 -9.43
C ILE A 130 -4.54 10.94 -9.55
N GLY A 131 -5.09 10.97 -10.76
CA GLY A 131 -6.46 10.60 -11.07
C GLY A 131 -7.50 11.45 -10.34
N ARG A 132 -7.37 12.79 -10.37
CA ARG A 132 -8.35 13.67 -9.75
C ARG A 132 -9.74 13.40 -10.32
N SER A 133 -10.66 13.02 -9.45
CA SER A 133 -12.07 12.77 -9.82
C SER A 133 -13.00 13.54 -8.90
N THR A 134 -14.16 13.90 -9.42
CA THR A 134 -15.26 14.50 -8.66
C THR A 134 -16.45 13.55 -8.68
N GLY A 135 -17.18 13.49 -7.58
CA GLY A 135 -18.34 12.62 -7.46
C GLY A 135 -19.22 13.02 -6.29
N ALA A 136 -20.20 12.19 -6.00
CA ALA A 136 -21.15 12.41 -4.93
C ALA A 136 -21.17 11.25 -3.94
N PHE A 137 -21.38 11.56 -2.67
CA PHE A 137 -21.76 10.57 -1.68
C PHE A 137 -23.25 10.34 -1.73
N VAL A 138 -23.64 9.08 -1.70
CA VAL A 138 -25.05 8.66 -1.71
C VAL A 138 -25.29 7.71 -0.55
N ASN A 139 -26.37 7.94 0.15
CA ASN A 139 -26.79 7.12 1.28
C ASN A 139 -27.95 6.21 0.85
N PHE A 140 -27.80 4.91 1.06
CA PHE A 140 -28.86 3.91 0.89
C PHE A 140 -29.28 3.41 2.25
N THR A 141 -30.59 3.44 2.54
CA THR A 141 -31.12 2.87 3.77
C THR A 141 -31.31 1.37 3.60
N LEU A 142 -30.83 0.59 4.55
CA LEU A 142 -31.06 -0.85 4.57
C LEU A 142 -32.51 -1.12 5.05
N SER A 143 -33.34 -1.69 4.18
CA SER A 143 -34.74 -1.92 4.45
C SER A 143 -34.98 -2.72 5.74
N GLY A 144 -35.92 -2.23 6.58
CA GLY A 144 -36.23 -2.85 7.87
C GLY A 144 -35.18 -2.63 8.96
N THR A 145 -34.32 -1.63 8.80
CA THR A 145 -33.30 -1.21 9.78
C THR A 145 -33.13 0.30 9.76
N ASP A 146 -32.42 0.85 10.77
CA ASP A 146 -31.96 2.25 10.79
C ASP A 146 -30.56 2.44 10.18
N GLU A 147 -30.04 1.40 9.56
CA GLU A 147 -28.70 1.41 8.97
C GLU A 147 -28.66 2.13 7.63
N THR A 148 -27.57 2.87 7.44
CA THR A 148 -27.31 3.58 6.19
C THR A 148 -25.99 3.13 5.59
N LEU A 149 -26.04 2.69 4.34
CA LEU A 149 -24.88 2.39 3.51
C LEU A 149 -24.51 3.64 2.71
N ARG A 150 -23.35 4.23 3.03
CA ARG A 150 -22.81 5.38 2.31
C ARG A 150 -21.85 4.92 1.25
N ILE A 151 -22.14 5.23 0.01
CA ILE A 151 -21.26 4.97 -1.13
C ILE A 151 -20.75 6.27 -1.74
N TYR A 152 -19.64 6.19 -2.46
CA TYR A 152 -19.14 7.27 -3.32
C TYR A 152 -19.24 6.83 -4.78
N THR A 153 -19.74 7.72 -5.65
CA THR A 153 -19.80 7.47 -7.10
C THR A 153 -19.36 8.70 -7.88
N THR A 154 -18.60 8.46 -8.95
CA THR A 154 -18.26 9.49 -9.95
C THR A 154 -19.35 9.66 -11.01
N ARG A 155 -20.35 8.77 -11.03
CA ARG A 155 -21.48 8.76 -11.98
C ARG A 155 -22.83 8.77 -11.24
N PRO A 156 -23.18 9.85 -10.54
CA PRO A 156 -24.45 9.96 -9.83
C PRO A 156 -25.66 9.90 -10.77
N ASP A 157 -25.49 10.25 -12.04
CA ASP A 157 -26.48 10.15 -13.10
C ASP A 157 -26.97 8.72 -13.37
N THR A 158 -26.19 7.69 -13.02
CA THR A 158 -26.56 6.28 -13.22
C THR A 158 -27.33 5.66 -12.06
N LEU A 159 -27.51 6.38 -10.96
CA LEU A 159 -28.16 5.86 -9.74
C LEU A 159 -29.60 5.38 -9.96
N PHE A 160 -30.33 5.98 -10.89
CA PHE A 160 -31.71 5.58 -11.21
C PHE A 160 -31.78 4.18 -11.84
N GLY A 161 -30.68 3.63 -12.33
CA GLY A 161 -30.59 2.27 -12.88
C GLY A 161 -30.01 1.24 -11.90
N VAL A 162 -29.80 1.60 -10.62
CA VAL A 162 -29.25 0.66 -9.62
C VAL A 162 -30.27 -0.42 -9.29
N THR A 163 -29.88 -1.68 -9.44
CA THR A 163 -30.70 -2.85 -9.16
C THR A 163 -30.14 -3.72 -8.03
N PHE A 164 -28.85 -3.59 -7.72
CA PHE A 164 -28.18 -4.33 -6.64
C PHE A 164 -27.02 -3.52 -6.06
N MET A 165 -26.57 -3.92 -4.89
CA MET A 165 -25.38 -3.37 -4.23
C MET A 165 -24.45 -4.51 -3.82
N VAL A 166 -23.16 -4.32 -4.03
CA VAL A 166 -22.12 -5.27 -3.60
C VAL A 166 -21.45 -4.75 -2.34
N MET A 167 -21.27 -5.62 -1.36
CA MET A 167 -20.62 -5.34 -0.09
C MET A 167 -19.48 -6.33 0.13
N ALA A 168 -18.38 -5.87 0.70
CA ALA A 168 -17.30 -6.78 1.08
C ALA A 168 -17.77 -7.74 2.19
N PRO A 169 -17.39 -9.02 2.13
CA PRO A 169 -17.83 -10.01 3.12
C PRO A 169 -17.37 -9.68 4.55
N GLU A 170 -16.28 -8.91 4.71
CA GLU A 170 -15.74 -8.45 5.99
C GLU A 170 -16.45 -7.20 6.54
N HIS A 171 -17.45 -6.68 5.85
CA HIS A 171 -18.14 -5.47 6.29
C HIS A 171 -18.91 -5.74 7.60
N PRO A 172 -18.82 -4.86 8.63
CA PRO A 172 -19.43 -5.09 9.94
C PRO A 172 -20.94 -5.36 9.94
N LEU A 173 -21.67 -4.88 8.94
CA LEU A 173 -23.09 -5.17 8.81
C LEU A 173 -23.39 -6.63 8.46
N ILE A 174 -22.46 -7.34 7.83
CA ILE A 174 -22.61 -8.77 7.56
C ILE A 174 -22.70 -9.53 8.88
N ASP A 175 -21.78 -9.27 9.81
CA ASP A 175 -21.81 -9.92 11.13
C ASP A 175 -23.01 -9.48 11.95
N LYS A 176 -23.38 -8.19 11.89
CA LYS A 176 -24.50 -7.64 12.63
C LYS A 176 -25.86 -8.25 12.22
N TYR A 177 -25.99 -8.65 10.96
CA TYR A 177 -27.23 -9.20 10.40
C TYR A 177 -27.07 -10.62 9.87
N ALA A 178 -26.11 -11.38 10.41
CA ALA A 178 -25.79 -12.74 9.99
C ALA A 178 -27.02 -13.67 10.01
N ASP A 179 -27.93 -13.48 10.98
CA ASP A 179 -29.19 -14.21 11.13
C ASP A 179 -30.20 -13.99 9.98
N ARG A 180 -30.03 -12.91 9.20
CA ARG A 180 -30.87 -12.58 8.04
C ARG A 180 -30.26 -12.99 6.71
N ILE A 181 -29.03 -13.50 6.70
CA ILE A 181 -28.31 -13.93 5.49
C ILE A 181 -28.50 -15.42 5.31
N SER A 182 -29.19 -15.81 4.24
CA SER A 182 -29.56 -17.21 3.99
C SER A 182 -28.38 -18.13 3.67
N ASN A 183 -27.28 -17.60 3.16
CA ASN A 183 -26.06 -18.31 2.77
C ASN A 183 -24.84 -17.88 3.55
N MET A 184 -25.00 -17.62 4.87
CA MET A 184 -23.91 -17.15 5.72
C MET A 184 -22.71 -18.10 5.73
N ASP A 185 -22.95 -19.41 5.65
CA ASP A 185 -21.87 -20.42 5.58
C ASP A 185 -20.97 -20.23 4.35
N GLU A 186 -21.55 -19.85 3.20
CA GLU A 186 -20.77 -19.54 1.99
C GLU A 186 -19.93 -18.26 2.16
N VAL A 187 -20.51 -17.25 2.85
CA VAL A 187 -19.81 -16.01 3.15
C VAL A 187 -18.62 -16.26 4.07
N GLU A 188 -18.80 -17.09 5.10
CA GLU A 188 -17.69 -17.47 6.01
C GLU A 188 -16.59 -18.25 5.29
N ASN A 189 -16.97 -19.21 4.42
CA ASN A 189 -16.01 -19.95 3.60
C ASN A 189 -15.23 -19.03 2.64
N TYR A 190 -15.86 -17.95 2.17
CA TYR A 190 -15.20 -16.98 1.29
C TYR A 190 -14.23 -16.05 2.05
N ARG A 191 -14.46 -15.81 3.35
CA ARG A 191 -13.58 -15.00 4.21
C ARG A 191 -12.26 -15.69 4.56
N THR A 192 -12.19 -17.02 4.46
CA THR A 192 -11.01 -17.84 4.77
C THR A 192 -10.14 -18.06 3.54
#